data_5a49e8a9e4410cccef08cc76c8ff8cd1
#
_entry.id   5a49e8a9e4410cccef08cc76c8ff8cd1
#
_cell.length_a   1.000
_cell.length_b   1.000
_cell.length_c   1.000
_cell.angle_alpha   90.00
_cell.angle_beta   90.00
_cell.angle_gamma   90.00
#
_symmetry.space_group_name_H-M   'P 1'
#
loop_
_entity.id
_entity.type
_entity.pdbx_description
1 polymer ?
#
loop_
_entity_poly.entity_id
_entity_poly.type
_entity_poly.pdbx_seq_one_letter_code
_entity_poly.pdbx_strand_id
1 'polypeptide(L)'
;MTRRARGAVLRVGLSFFCPLLICFFTVVDLPVSSPILGAPAPQKLKPTDRYALIFGTVWGPDDHPVYGVKVKIRRARDKKPRWELTSNHVGEFAQRVPASKADYLVWADVKGVKTKDGHPLHLAQQVPVHVEYDERVDIGLHLTR
;
A
#
# COMPACT_ATOMS: atom_id res chain seq x y z
N MET A 1 -24.58 -44.31 -29.82
CA MET A 1 -25.11 -43.84 -31.10
C MET A 1 -24.32 -42.61 -31.47
N THR A 2 -23.37 -42.78 -32.35
CA THR A 2 -23.26 -42.29 -33.74
C THR A 2 -22.98 -40.79 -33.80
N ARG A 3 -21.99 -40.21 -34.45
CA ARG A 3 -21.00 -40.45 -35.53
C ARG A 3 -20.26 -39.12 -35.69
N ARG A 4 -18.94 -39.10 -35.79
CA ARG A 4 -18.11 -38.95 -37.00
C ARG A 4 -18.37 -37.70 -37.86
N ALA A 5 -17.33 -36.83 -38.07
CA ALA A 5 -16.48 -36.77 -39.30
C ALA A 5 -15.48 -35.58 -39.12
N ARG A 6 -14.19 -35.70 -39.18
CA ARG A 6 -13.22 -35.86 -40.31
C ARG A 6 -13.41 -34.83 -41.41
N GLY A 7 -12.41 -33.96 -41.58
CA GLY A 7 -12.21 -33.13 -42.75
C GLY A 7 -10.80 -32.55 -42.80
N ALA A 8 -9.88 -33.37 -43.31
CA ALA A 8 -8.55 -32.91 -43.74
C ALA A 8 -8.68 -32.29 -45.14
N VAL A 9 -8.10 -31.16 -45.36
CA VAL A 9 -7.80 -30.64 -46.71
C VAL A 9 -6.35 -30.17 -46.76
N LEU A 10 -5.57 -31.03 -47.35
CA LEU A 10 -4.23 -30.82 -47.86
C LEU A 10 -4.34 -29.95 -49.15
N ARG A 11 -3.64 -28.85 -49.25
CA ARG A 11 -3.32 -28.21 -50.53
C ARG A 11 -1.84 -27.84 -50.59
N VAL A 12 -1.21 -28.62 -51.46
CA VAL A 12 0.11 -28.44 -52.06
C VAL A 12 -0.02 -27.43 -53.21
N GLY A 13 0.96 -26.60 -53.41
CA GLY A 13 1.16 -25.86 -54.65
C GLY A 13 1.83 -24.51 -54.36
N LEU A 14 2.95 -24.34 -54.68
CA LEU A 14 3.74 -24.16 -55.87
C LEU A 14 4.65 -22.91 -55.73
N SER A 15 5.92 -23.18 -55.85
CA SER A 15 7.05 -22.27 -56.03
C SER A 15 6.77 -21.03 -56.86
N PHE A 16 7.25 -19.87 -56.39
CA PHE A 16 7.80 -18.85 -57.26
C PHE A 16 9.09 -18.28 -56.62
N PHE A 17 10.18 -18.59 -57.28
CA PHE A 17 11.48 -17.96 -57.13
C PHE A 17 11.37 -16.51 -57.57
N CYS A 18 11.77 -15.57 -56.76
CA CYS A 18 12.23 -14.27 -57.22
C CYS A 18 13.33 -13.77 -56.31
N PRO A 19 14.48 -13.42 -56.84
CA PRO A 19 15.66 -13.08 -56.09
C PRO A 19 15.79 -11.58 -55.78
N LEU A 20 16.51 -11.30 -54.74
CA LEU A 20 17.35 -10.11 -54.58
C LEU A 20 16.65 -8.75 -54.41
N LEU A 21 16.46 -8.32 -53.18
CA LEU A 21 16.87 -6.98 -52.77
C LEU A 21 17.17 -6.97 -51.26
N ILE A 22 18.46 -6.99 -50.98
CA ILE A 22 19.00 -6.83 -49.64
C ILE A 22 18.78 -5.36 -49.25
N CYS A 23 17.72 -5.05 -48.53
CA CYS A 23 17.63 -3.82 -47.75
C CYS A 23 18.04 -4.13 -46.32
N PHE A 24 19.29 -3.79 -46.01
CA PHE A 24 19.77 -3.67 -44.65
C PHE A 24 18.98 -2.56 -43.94
N PHE A 25 17.88 -2.92 -43.31
CA PHE A 25 17.30 -2.10 -42.26
C PHE A 25 18.04 -2.42 -40.97
N THR A 26 19.03 -1.59 -40.68
CA THR A 26 19.58 -1.53 -39.32
C THR A 26 18.49 -0.96 -38.41
N VAL A 27 17.77 -1.85 -37.75
CA VAL A 27 16.91 -1.51 -36.63
C VAL A 27 17.83 -1.05 -35.52
N VAL A 28 17.94 0.26 -35.33
CA VAL A 28 18.54 0.85 -34.14
C VAL A 28 17.55 0.61 -33.02
N ASP A 29 17.76 -0.44 -32.24
CA ASP A 29 17.11 -0.64 -30.96
C ASP A 29 17.55 0.49 -30.02
N LEU A 30 16.73 1.55 -29.96
CA LEU A 30 16.83 2.53 -28.90
C LEU A 30 16.26 1.90 -27.64
N PRO A 31 17.02 1.76 -26.56
CA PRO A 31 16.49 1.32 -25.29
C PRO A 31 15.51 2.38 -24.80
N VAL A 32 14.22 2.08 -24.90
CA VAL A 32 13.17 2.86 -24.22
C VAL A 32 13.35 2.63 -22.73
N SER A 33 14.20 3.44 -22.12
CA SER A 33 14.27 3.54 -20.67
C SER A 33 12.99 4.20 -20.17
N SER A 34 12.00 3.38 -19.86
CA SER A 34 10.81 3.84 -19.15
C SER A 34 11.25 4.38 -17.78
N PRO A 35 10.97 5.64 -17.44
CA PRO A 35 11.23 6.12 -16.11
C PRO A 35 10.34 5.32 -15.15
N ILE A 36 10.95 4.45 -14.34
CA ILE A 36 10.29 3.83 -13.21
C ILE A 36 9.92 5.00 -12.29
N LEU A 37 8.63 5.37 -12.27
CA LEU A 37 8.11 6.28 -11.26
C LEU A 37 8.30 5.58 -9.90
N GLY A 38 9.45 5.82 -9.29
CA GLY A 38 9.75 5.34 -7.94
C GLY A 38 8.67 5.86 -7.00
N ALA A 39 8.11 4.96 -6.19
CA ALA A 39 7.23 5.37 -5.10
C ALA A 39 7.96 6.44 -4.27
N PRO A 40 7.30 7.56 -3.93
CA PRO A 40 7.93 8.62 -3.17
C PRO A 40 8.43 8.07 -1.83
N ALA A 41 9.73 8.18 -1.59
CA ALA A 41 10.35 7.78 -0.34
C ALA A 41 9.67 8.50 0.84
N PRO A 42 9.61 7.87 2.02
CA PRO A 42 9.06 8.51 3.21
C PRO A 42 9.83 9.80 3.50
N GLN A 43 9.16 10.94 3.34
CA GLN A 43 9.77 12.25 3.59
C GLN A 43 9.93 12.43 5.09
N LYS A 44 11.16 12.47 5.58
CA LYS A 44 11.46 12.96 6.92
C LYS A 44 11.20 14.48 6.92
N LEU A 45 10.24 14.93 7.72
CA LEU A 45 10.01 16.35 7.95
C LEU A 45 11.24 16.97 8.61
N LYS A 46 11.68 18.12 8.11
CA LYS A 46 12.71 18.91 8.77
C LYS A 46 12.14 19.50 10.07
N PRO A 47 12.94 19.73 11.10
CA PRO A 47 12.48 20.31 12.38
C PRO A 47 11.76 21.66 12.23
N THR A 48 12.07 22.40 11.16
CA THR A 48 11.51 23.73 10.86
C THR A 48 10.24 23.69 10.00
N ASP A 49 9.86 22.53 9.47
CA ASP A 49 8.67 22.42 8.63
C ASP A 49 7.42 22.47 9.51
N ARG A 50 6.39 23.19 9.06
CA ARG A 50 5.07 23.12 9.68
C ARG A 50 4.54 21.68 9.58
N TYR A 51 3.94 21.21 10.65
CA TYR A 51 3.39 19.86 10.71
C TYR A 51 2.06 19.83 11.43
N ALA A 52 1.23 18.88 11.05
CA ALA A 52 0.10 18.46 11.86
C ALA A 52 0.51 17.24 12.71
N LEU A 53 -0.16 17.04 13.82
CA LEU A 53 0.08 15.93 14.72
C LEU A 53 -1.14 15.01 14.74
N ILE A 54 -0.97 13.79 14.28
CA ILE A 54 -1.93 12.71 14.52
C ILE A 54 -1.51 12.05 15.83
N PHE A 55 -2.32 12.21 16.86
CA PHE A 55 -2.14 11.62 18.16
C PHE A 55 -3.24 10.59 18.42
N GLY A 56 -2.95 9.54 19.16
CA GLY A 56 -4.00 8.59 19.45
C GLY A 56 -3.61 7.56 20.50
N THR A 57 -4.61 6.80 20.93
CA THR A 57 -4.45 5.71 21.90
C THR A 57 -5.02 4.42 21.31
N VAL A 58 -4.31 3.32 21.54
CA VAL A 58 -4.77 1.97 21.20
C VAL A 58 -5.45 1.36 22.41
N TRP A 59 -6.72 1.03 22.25
CA TRP A 59 -7.57 0.44 23.30
C TRP A 59 -7.79 -1.04 23.04
N GLY A 60 -7.66 -1.84 24.07
CA GLY A 60 -8.02 -3.26 24.05
C GLY A 60 -9.53 -3.48 24.17
N PRO A 61 -9.98 -4.73 24.09
CA PRO A 61 -11.39 -5.11 24.22
C PRO A 61 -11.92 -4.96 25.66
N ASP A 62 -11.06 -4.66 26.60
CA ASP A 62 -11.32 -4.40 28.04
C ASP A 62 -11.22 -2.91 28.38
N ASP A 63 -11.21 -2.04 27.36
CA ASP A 63 -11.03 -0.59 27.46
C ASP A 63 -9.75 -0.16 28.19
N HIS A 64 -8.75 -1.05 28.22
CA HIS A 64 -7.41 -0.70 28.72
C HIS A 64 -6.46 -0.38 27.57
N PRO A 65 -5.54 0.58 27.75
CA PRO A 65 -4.56 0.90 26.74
C PRO A 65 -3.60 -0.25 26.48
N VAL A 66 -3.26 -0.48 25.22
CA VAL A 66 -2.40 -1.62 24.80
C VAL A 66 -1.04 -1.11 24.37
N TYR A 67 -0.01 -1.61 25.07
CA TYR A 67 1.39 -1.34 24.78
C TYR A 67 1.91 -2.19 23.61
N GLY A 68 2.84 -1.64 22.84
CA GLY A 68 3.63 -2.40 21.87
C GLY A 68 2.89 -2.74 20.55
N VAL A 69 1.74 -2.15 20.32
CA VAL A 69 0.96 -2.36 19.09
C VAL A 69 1.55 -1.52 17.97
N LYS A 70 1.82 -2.14 16.83
CA LYS A 70 2.28 -1.46 15.64
C LYS A 70 1.13 -0.70 14.97
N VAL A 71 1.27 0.63 14.88
CA VAL A 71 0.31 1.51 14.23
C VAL A 71 0.85 1.91 12.87
N LYS A 72 0.02 1.83 11.85
CA LYS A 72 0.34 2.19 10.48
C LYS A 72 -0.53 3.33 10.00
N ILE A 73 0.09 4.27 9.29
CA ILE A 73 -0.56 5.46 8.75
C ILE A 73 -0.23 5.60 7.27
N ARG A 74 -1.24 5.86 6.46
CA ARG A 74 -1.08 6.22 5.04
C ARG A 74 -1.97 7.39 4.67
N ARG A 75 -1.63 8.11 3.62
CA ARG A 75 -2.60 9.02 2.99
C ARG A 75 -3.70 8.20 2.34
N ALA A 76 -4.92 8.70 2.31
CA ALA A 76 -6.06 7.98 1.74
C ALA A 76 -5.81 7.56 0.28
N ARG A 77 -5.09 8.38 -0.49
CA ARG A 77 -4.71 8.12 -1.89
C ARG A 77 -3.57 7.10 -2.07
N ASP A 78 -2.79 6.82 -1.02
CA ASP A 78 -1.63 5.93 -1.09
C ASP A 78 -2.08 4.48 -0.88
N LYS A 79 -1.44 3.53 -1.55
CA LYS A 79 -1.75 2.09 -1.39
C LYS A 79 -0.99 1.47 -0.23
N LYS A 80 0.17 2.03 0.14
CA LYS A 80 1.06 1.47 1.17
C LYS A 80 1.15 2.40 2.38
N PRO A 81 1.41 1.86 3.58
CA PRO A 81 1.69 2.68 4.75
C PRO A 81 2.92 3.53 4.50
N ARG A 82 2.86 4.78 4.94
CA ARG A 82 3.95 5.73 4.83
C ARG A 82 4.70 5.89 6.15
N TRP A 83 4.00 5.70 7.25
CA TRP A 83 4.56 5.74 8.60
C TRP A 83 4.14 4.50 9.38
N GLU A 84 5.09 3.99 10.14
CA GLU A 84 4.89 2.90 11.08
C GLU A 84 5.50 3.31 12.41
N LEU A 85 4.75 3.15 13.48
CA LEU A 85 5.15 3.48 14.84
C LEU A 85 4.56 2.46 15.81
N THR A 86 5.02 2.48 17.07
CA THR A 86 4.57 1.53 18.08
C THR A 86 3.97 2.31 19.25
N SER A 87 2.84 1.83 19.79
CA SER A 87 2.22 2.42 20.98
C SER A 87 3.15 2.29 22.18
N ASN A 88 3.20 3.36 22.98
CA ASN A 88 4.01 3.43 24.21
C ASN A 88 3.35 2.66 25.38
N HIS A 89 3.93 2.73 26.57
CA HIS A 89 3.47 2.02 27.77
C HIS A 89 2.04 2.37 28.21
N VAL A 90 1.55 3.53 27.84
CA VAL A 90 0.17 3.98 28.07
C VAL A 90 -0.71 3.87 26.82
N GLY A 91 -0.29 3.04 25.86
CA GLY A 91 -1.04 2.77 24.64
C GLY A 91 -1.06 3.91 23.62
N GLU A 92 -0.35 5.02 23.86
CA GLU A 92 -0.37 6.20 23.02
C GLU A 92 0.62 6.11 21.86
N PHE A 93 0.31 6.83 20.80
CA PHE A 93 1.19 7.05 19.66
C PHE A 93 1.04 8.48 19.14
N ALA A 94 2.09 8.99 18.52
CA ALA A 94 2.11 10.32 17.93
C ALA A 94 2.91 10.34 16.64
N GLN A 95 2.33 10.85 15.56
CA GLN A 95 2.97 10.98 14.27
C GLN A 95 2.85 12.38 13.71
N ARG A 96 3.99 13.01 13.40
CA ARG A 96 4.03 14.26 12.64
C ARG A 96 3.79 13.98 11.16
N VAL A 97 2.85 14.68 10.58
CA VAL A 97 2.55 14.64 9.15
C VAL A 97 2.67 16.05 8.57
N PRO A 98 2.91 16.20 7.26
CA PRO A 98 2.98 17.53 6.65
C PRO A 98 1.73 18.36 6.89
N ALA A 99 1.90 19.64 7.27
CA ALA A 99 0.80 20.58 7.41
C ALA A 99 0.18 20.88 6.04
N SER A 100 -0.86 20.16 5.72
CA SER A 100 -1.60 20.30 4.46
C SER A 100 -2.99 19.71 4.61
N LYS A 101 -3.95 20.24 3.86
CA LYS A 101 -5.27 19.59 3.77
C LYS A 101 -5.13 18.21 3.15
N ALA A 102 -5.34 17.17 3.96
CA ALA A 102 -5.16 15.78 3.52
C ALA A 102 -5.91 14.79 4.41
N ASP A 103 -6.39 13.72 3.77
CA ASP A 103 -7.01 12.60 4.45
C ASP A 103 -5.99 11.48 4.67
N TYR A 104 -6.03 10.92 5.87
CA TYR A 104 -5.21 9.81 6.29
C TYR A 104 -6.08 8.63 6.73
N LEU A 105 -5.52 7.43 6.63
CA LEU A 105 -6.08 6.21 7.21
C LEU A 105 -5.08 5.67 8.21
N VAL A 106 -5.58 5.44 9.43
CA VAL A 106 -4.79 4.95 10.56
C VAL A 106 -5.35 3.60 11.00
N TRP A 107 -4.47 2.63 11.23
CA TRP A 107 -4.88 1.33 11.71
C TRP A 107 -3.78 0.66 12.54
N ALA A 108 -4.18 -0.26 13.41
CA ALA A 108 -3.28 -1.11 14.17
C ALA A 108 -2.98 -2.41 13.39
N ASP A 109 -1.71 -2.78 13.27
CA ASP A 109 -1.29 -4.09 12.80
C ASP A 109 -1.16 -5.03 13.99
N VAL A 110 -2.18 -5.81 14.20
CA VAL A 110 -2.31 -6.71 15.36
C VAL A 110 -1.80 -8.14 15.10
N LYS A 111 -1.06 -8.35 14.01
CA LYS A 111 -0.49 -9.66 13.70
C LYS A 111 0.42 -10.14 14.84
N GLY A 112 0.03 -11.24 15.47
CA GLY A 112 0.78 -11.84 16.56
C GLY A 112 0.56 -11.16 17.93
N VAL A 113 -0.24 -10.12 18.02
CA VAL A 113 -0.64 -9.50 19.28
C VAL A 113 -1.78 -10.31 19.89
N LYS A 114 -1.62 -10.68 21.16
CA LYS A 114 -2.60 -11.48 21.91
C LYS A 114 -2.97 -10.78 23.22
N THR A 115 -4.15 -11.08 23.71
CA THR A 115 -4.56 -10.71 25.07
C THR A 115 -3.70 -11.44 26.10
N LYS A 116 -3.80 -11.04 27.38
CA LYS A 116 -3.16 -11.74 28.50
C LYS A 116 -3.61 -13.21 28.57
N ASP A 117 -4.82 -13.51 28.17
CA ASP A 117 -5.42 -14.85 28.12
C ASP A 117 -5.05 -15.64 26.86
N GLY A 118 -4.18 -15.09 26.01
CA GLY A 118 -3.69 -15.75 24.79
C GLY A 118 -4.59 -15.67 23.56
N HIS A 119 -5.73 -14.97 23.63
CA HIS A 119 -6.64 -14.79 22.50
C HIS A 119 -6.06 -13.79 21.48
N PRO A 120 -6.18 -14.05 20.17
CA PRO A 120 -5.74 -13.10 19.15
C PRO A 120 -6.59 -11.83 19.20
N LEU A 121 -5.94 -10.69 18.97
CA LEU A 121 -6.60 -9.40 18.85
C LEU A 121 -6.86 -9.09 17.37
N HIS A 122 -7.96 -8.42 17.12
CA HIS A 122 -8.36 -7.93 15.80
C HIS A 122 -8.56 -6.42 15.85
N LEU A 123 -8.28 -5.74 14.75
CA LEU A 123 -8.63 -4.33 14.60
C LEU A 123 -10.12 -4.22 14.25
N ALA A 124 -10.87 -3.42 15.00
CA ALA A 124 -12.29 -3.19 14.73
C ALA A 124 -12.50 -2.56 13.35
N GLN A 125 -11.77 -1.47 13.06
CA GLN A 125 -11.80 -0.80 11.74
C GLN A 125 -10.61 0.15 11.55
N GLN A 126 -10.34 0.51 10.30
CA GLN A 126 -9.42 1.61 9.99
C GLN A 126 -10.12 2.94 10.30
N VAL A 127 -9.39 3.87 10.93
CA VAL A 127 -9.92 5.18 11.29
C VAL A 127 -9.50 6.20 10.23
N PRO A 128 -10.47 6.83 9.54
CA PRO A 128 -10.19 7.96 8.68
C PRO A 128 -9.90 9.20 9.53
N VAL A 129 -8.86 9.94 9.15
CA VAL A 129 -8.41 11.16 9.83
C VAL A 129 -8.29 12.26 8.80
N HIS A 130 -9.07 13.31 8.96
CA HIS A 130 -8.93 14.53 8.17
C HIS A 130 -8.00 15.49 8.89
N VAL A 131 -7.05 16.06 8.16
CA VAL A 131 -6.10 17.05 8.68
C VAL A 131 -6.24 18.32 7.87
N GLU A 132 -6.45 19.43 8.57
CA GLU A 132 -6.40 20.77 7.99
C GLU A 132 -5.20 21.53 8.57
N TYR A 133 -4.18 21.76 7.73
CA TYR A 133 -2.97 22.53 8.07
C TYR A 133 -2.16 21.97 9.25
N ASP A 134 -1.85 22.79 10.27
CA ASP A 134 -0.92 22.51 11.37
C ASP A 134 -1.64 22.21 12.70
N GLU A 135 -2.69 21.40 12.63
CA GLU A 135 -3.50 21.04 13.77
C GLU A 135 -3.05 19.73 14.45
N ARG A 136 -3.58 19.48 15.64
CA ARG A 136 -3.54 18.19 16.32
C ARG A 136 -4.90 17.52 16.18
N VAL A 137 -4.87 16.27 15.73
CA VAL A 137 -6.06 15.42 15.64
C VAL A 137 -5.89 14.24 16.57
N ASP A 138 -6.83 14.06 17.51
CA ASP A 138 -6.83 12.97 18.48
C ASP A 138 -7.78 11.84 18.03
N ILE A 139 -7.31 10.58 18.08
CA ILE A 139 -8.09 9.41 17.64
C ILE A 139 -7.96 8.23 18.62
N GLY A 140 -8.93 7.32 18.61
CA GLY A 140 -8.89 6.04 19.31
C GLY A 140 -8.86 4.87 18.34
N LEU A 141 -7.97 3.91 18.55
CA LEU A 141 -7.96 2.63 17.84
C LEU A 141 -8.45 1.54 18.78
N HIS A 142 -9.65 1.02 18.54
CA HIS A 142 -10.22 -0.04 19.36
C HIS A 142 -9.92 -1.41 18.76
N LEU A 143 -9.38 -2.29 19.58
CA LEU A 143 -9.13 -3.69 19.26
C LEU A 143 -10.27 -4.54 19.81
N THR A 144 -10.60 -5.60 19.09
CA THR A 144 -11.63 -6.59 19.47
C THR A 144 -11.02 -7.98 19.61
N ARG A 145 -11.73 -8.89 20.22
CA ARG A 145 -11.42 -10.32 20.32
C ARG A 145 -11.89 -11.06 19.08
#